data_bbe1b54c88b83ea459a6a7c54d533caf
#
_entry.id   bbe1b54c88b83ea459a6a7c54d533caf
#
_cell.length_a   1.000
_cell.length_b   1.000
_cell.length_c   1.000
_cell.angle_alpha   90.00
_cell.angle_beta   90.00
_cell.angle_gamma   90.00
#
_symmetry.space_group_name_H-M   'P 1'
#
loop_
_entity.id
_entity.type
_entity.pdbx_description
1 polymer ?
#
loop_
_entity_poly.entity_id
_entity_poly.type
_entity_poly.pdbx_seq_one_letter_code
_entity_poly.pdbx_strand_id
1 'polypeptide(L)'
;MFSIEKNVKNEIIINKSKFITYLIRIEKIEDVKEQIDIIKSINKDATHYCYAYILNSVKHFSDDGEPSGTAGMPMLNVLENNKLNHILAITVRYFGGIKLGAGGLVRAYTKSVTSTLDIASIIKIDFGYSFKISCNFDKKTLVENLISNLKIENIFFDNKVNYTLNCNKEQFEIVKDLLNKNEIEIQELKEVIIKSE
;
A
#
# COMPACT_ATOMS: atom_id res chain seq x y z
N MET A 1 -6.64 -4.76 -9.18
CA MET A 1 -6.63 -3.52 -8.39
C MET A 1 -5.37 -2.73 -8.72
N PHE A 2 -5.29 -1.44 -8.34
CA PHE A 2 -4.09 -0.64 -8.51
C PHE A 2 -3.60 -0.10 -7.17
N SER A 3 -2.31 0.12 -7.04
CA SER A 3 -1.70 0.79 -5.87
C SER A 3 -0.46 1.54 -6.33
N ILE A 4 0.20 2.23 -5.42
CA ILE A 4 1.50 2.86 -5.68
C ILE A 4 2.63 1.86 -5.45
N GLU A 5 3.69 1.94 -6.23
CA GLU A 5 4.86 1.08 -6.08
C GLU A 5 5.70 1.47 -4.85
N LYS A 6 5.82 2.77 -4.61
CA LYS A 6 6.58 3.35 -3.49
C LYS A 6 5.81 4.52 -2.89
N ASN A 7 6.03 4.78 -1.61
CA ASN A 7 5.49 5.96 -0.95
C ASN A 7 5.98 7.23 -1.63
N VAL A 8 5.07 8.19 -1.80
CA VAL A 8 5.33 9.45 -2.50
C VAL A 8 4.88 10.63 -1.65
N LYS A 9 5.63 11.71 -1.71
CA LYS A 9 5.33 12.99 -1.06
C LYS A 9 5.34 14.10 -2.08
N ASN A 10 4.37 15.02 -2.01
CA ASN A 10 4.35 16.23 -2.81
C ASN A 10 3.86 17.42 -1.99
N GLU A 11 4.23 18.61 -2.38
CA GLU A 11 3.82 19.87 -1.74
C GLU A 11 3.25 20.82 -2.79
N ILE A 12 2.10 21.44 -2.47
CA ILE A 12 1.53 22.51 -3.27
C ILE A 12 1.17 23.69 -2.37
N ILE A 13 1.15 24.89 -2.95
CA ILE A 13 0.75 26.13 -2.27
C ILE A 13 -0.46 26.72 -2.98
N ILE A 14 -1.53 26.96 -2.24
CA ILE A 14 -2.78 27.57 -2.73
C ILE A 14 -3.17 28.70 -1.79
N ASN A 15 -3.27 29.92 -2.30
CA ASN A 15 -3.61 31.11 -1.51
C ASN A 15 -2.81 31.19 -0.19
N LYS A 16 -1.50 31.06 -0.28
CA LYS A 16 -0.55 31.03 0.83
C LYS A 16 -0.69 29.84 1.80
N SER A 17 -1.74 29.02 1.71
CA SER A 17 -1.84 27.78 2.46
C SER A 17 -0.94 26.73 1.80
N LYS A 18 -0.17 26.02 2.61
CA LYS A 18 0.68 24.92 2.17
C LYS A 18 -0.03 23.59 2.45
N PHE A 19 -0.08 22.75 1.42
CA PHE A 19 -0.63 21.40 1.47
C PHE A 19 0.47 20.40 1.15
N ILE A 20 0.78 19.51 2.09
CA ILE A 20 1.77 18.45 1.90
C ILE A 20 1.02 17.12 1.89
N THR A 21 0.98 16.44 0.76
CA THR A 21 0.32 15.14 0.63
C THR A 21 1.34 14.01 0.62
N TYR A 22 1.04 13.00 1.41
CA TYR A 22 1.74 11.72 1.46
C TYR A 22 0.79 10.65 0.92
N LEU A 23 1.23 9.91 -0.09
CA LEU A 23 0.58 8.68 -0.54
C LEU A 23 1.42 7.52 -0.04
N ILE A 24 0.81 6.64 0.73
CA ILE A 24 1.49 5.57 1.46
C ILE A 24 0.78 4.25 1.17
N ARG A 25 1.54 3.23 0.78
CA ARG A 25 1.01 1.88 0.65
C ARG A 25 0.81 1.29 2.05
N ILE A 26 -0.36 0.70 2.26
CA ILE A 26 -0.74 0.05 3.52
C ILE A 26 -1.19 -1.39 3.25
N GLU A 27 -0.91 -2.28 4.17
CA GLU A 27 -1.29 -3.71 4.05
C GLU A 27 -2.33 -4.12 5.08
N LYS A 28 -2.38 -3.45 6.22
CA LYS A 28 -3.32 -3.69 7.32
C LYS A 28 -3.81 -2.39 7.94
N ILE A 29 -4.90 -2.48 8.70
CA ILE A 29 -5.56 -1.28 9.28
C ILE A 29 -4.68 -0.58 10.33
N GLU A 30 -3.82 -1.33 11.01
CA GLU A 30 -2.90 -0.79 12.00
C GLU A 30 -1.89 0.17 11.41
N ASP A 31 -1.49 -0.05 10.14
CA ASP A 31 -0.57 0.81 9.40
C ASP A 31 -1.11 2.24 9.30
N VAL A 32 -2.44 2.41 9.21
CA VAL A 32 -3.07 3.72 9.07
C VAL A 32 -2.75 4.61 10.27
N LYS A 33 -2.96 4.09 11.49
CA LYS A 33 -2.68 4.85 12.72
C LYS A 33 -1.19 5.15 12.86
N GLU A 34 -0.35 4.15 12.64
CA GLU A 34 1.11 4.30 12.72
C GLU A 34 1.61 5.40 11.78
N GLN A 35 1.17 5.38 10.51
CA GLN A 35 1.59 6.38 9.52
C GLN A 35 1.07 7.78 9.87
N ILE A 36 -0.17 7.92 10.37
CA ILE A 36 -0.70 9.21 10.82
C ILE A 36 0.17 9.77 11.96
N ASP A 37 0.54 8.94 12.94
CA ASP A 37 1.36 9.35 14.08
C ASP A 37 2.78 9.78 13.63
N ILE A 38 3.38 9.04 12.69
CA ILE A 38 4.67 9.40 12.08
C ILE A 38 4.55 10.76 11.37
N ILE A 39 3.53 10.95 10.52
CA ILE A 39 3.36 12.19 9.76
C ILE A 39 3.10 13.37 10.69
N LYS A 40 2.35 13.20 11.77
CA LYS A 40 2.16 14.22 12.79
C LYS A 40 3.48 14.60 13.48
N SER A 41 4.32 13.63 13.77
CA SER A 41 5.60 13.86 14.44
C SER A 41 6.59 14.70 13.63
N ILE A 42 6.59 14.55 12.30
CA ILE A 42 7.50 15.26 11.39
C ILE A 42 6.92 16.55 10.81
N ASN A 43 5.61 16.79 10.97
CA ASN A 43 4.94 18.01 10.50
C ASN A 43 4.30 18.75 11.67
N LYS A 44 5.10 19.06 12.67
CA LYS A 44 4.64 19.80 13.87
C LYS A 44 4.02 21.14 13.47
N ASP A 45 3.07 21.61 14.29
CA ASP A 45 2.40 22.91 14.13
C ASP A 45 1.54 23.06 12.87
N ALA A 46 1.23 21.97 12.18
CA ALA A 46 0.26 22.00 11.10
C ALA A 46 -1.15 22.24 11.62
N THR A 47 -1.99 22.88 10.82
CA THR A 47 -3.37 23.22 11.21
C THR A 47 -4.26 21.99 11.16
N HIS A 48 -4.10 21.12 10.14
CA HIS A 48 -4.92 19.94 9.91
C HIS A 48 -4.11 18.79 9.31
N TYR A 49 -4.50 17.55 9.64
CA TYR A 49 -3.95 16.30 9.12
C TYR A 49 -5.09 15.44 8.55
N CYS A 50 -5.66 15.91 7.45
CA CYS A 50 -6.78 15.20 6.81
C CYS A 50 -6.27 13.94 6.12
N TYR A 51 -7.08 12.88 6.13
CA TYR A 51 -6.67 11.64 5.49
C TYR A 51 -7.86 10.90 4.87
N ALA A 52 -7.54 10.03 3.93
CA ALA A 52 -8.45 9.04 3.36
C ALA A 52 -7.67 7.77 3.02
N TYR A 53 -8.30 6.60 3.19
CA TYR A 53 -7.69 5.34 2.78
C TYR A 53 -8.70 4.37 2.18
N ILE A 54 -8.17 3.47 1.36
CA ILE A 54 -8.87 2.31 0.83
C ILE A 54 -8.01 1.09 1.10
N LEU A 55 -8.55 0.13 1.84
CA LEU A 55 -7.93 -1.14 2.17
C LEU A 55 -8.94 -2.27 1.96
N ASN A 56 -8.76 -3.06 0.92
CA ASN A 56 -9.73 -4.06 0.46
C ASN A 56 -11.10 -3.42 0.18
N SER A 57 -12.14 -3.82 0.91
CA SER A 57 -13.49 -3.22 0.84
C SER A 57 -13.70 -2.08 1.82
N VAL A 58 -12.75 -1.84 2.74
CA VAL A 58 -12.86 -0.79 3.76
C VAL A 58 -12.41 0.54 3.18
N LYS A 59 -13.26 1.55 3.33
CA LYS A 59 -13.00 2.94 2.93
C LYS A 59 -13.28 3.85 4.12
N HIS A 60 -12.40 4.78 4.36
CA HIS A 60 -12.57 5.73 5.45
C HIS A 60 -11.87 7.06 5.14
N PHE A 61 -12.35 8.14 5.78
CA PHE A 61 -11.73 9.45 5.68
C PHE A 61 -11.92 10.25 6.96
N SER A 62 -11.13 11.31 7.12
CA SER A 62 -11.24 12.30 8.18
C SER A 62 -10.91 13.69 7.66
N ASP A 63 -11.73 14.64 8.03
CA ASP A 63 -11.51 16.06 7.74
C ASP A 63 -10.60 16.74 8.79
N ASP A 64 -10.30 16.10 9.92
CA ASP A 64 -9.41 16.58 11.00
C ASP A 64 -9.61 18.07 11.35
N GLY A 65 -10.87 18.47 11.58
CA GLY A 65 -11.25 19.84 11.96
C GLY A 65 -11.44 20.82 10.80
N GLU A 66 -11.22 20.43 9.54
CA GLU A 66 -11.74 21.20 8.40
C GLU A 66 -13.28 21.11 8.35
N PRO A 67 -13.97 22.01 7.68
CA PRO A 67 -15.42 21.91 7.50
C PRO A 67 -15.82 20.55 6.91
N SER A 68 -16.88 19.96 7.45
CA SER A 68 -17.30 18.60 7.08
C SER A 68 -17.41 18.38 5.58
N GLY A 69 -16.79 17.30 5.08
CA GLY A 69 -16.81 16.90 3.67
C GLY A 69 -15.94 17.74 2.74
N THR A 70 -15.10 18.64 3.26
CA THR A 70 -14.30 19.53 2.41
C THR A 70 -12.86 19.07 2.20
N ALA A 71 -12.40 18.05 2.93
CA ALA A 71 -11.04 17.55 2.88
C ALA A 71 -10.98 16.04 2.62
N GLY A 72 -11.33 15.23 3.61
CA GLY A 72 -11.19 13.78 3.55
C GLY A 72 -12.03 13.13 2.47
N MET A 73 -13.30 13.52 2.31
CA MET A 73 -14.17 13.01 1.24
C MET A 73 -13.64 13.33 -0.17
N PRO A 74 -13.23 14.57 -0.52
CA PRO A 74 -12.57 14.87 -1.78
C PRO A 74 -11.31 14.01 -2.03
N MET A 75 -10.51 13.77 -0.99
CA MET A 75 -9.34 12.91 -1.08
C MET A 75 -9.73 11.46 -1.40
N LEU A 76 -10.73 10.91 -0.69
CA LEU A 76 -11.25 9.57 -0.93
C LEU A 76 -11.75 9.41 -2.37
N ASN A 77 -12.52 10.38 -2.88
CA ASN A 77 -13.02 10.37 -4.25
C ASN A 77 -11.90 10.30 -5.29
N VAL A 78 -10.76 10.96 -5.05
CA VAL A 78 -9.59 10.85 -5.94
C VAL A 78 -9.04 9.44 -5.96
N LEU A 79 -8.91 8.79 -4.79
CA LEU A 79 -8.42 7.41 -4.70
C LEU A 79 -9.36 6.43 -5.42
N GLU A 80 -10.67 6.58 -5.22
CA GLU A 80 -11.71 5.75 -5.86
C GLU A 80 -11.73 5.90 -7.39
N ASN A 81 -11.73 7.15 -7.88
CA ASN A 81 -11.75 7.43 -9.32
C ASN A 81 -10.54 6.85 -10.06
N ASN A 82 -9.40 6.74 -9.36
CA ASN A 82 -8.19 6.09 -9.87
C ASN A 82 -8.14 4.58 -9.59
N LYS A 83 -9.22 3.98 -9.03
CA LYS A 83 -9.34 2.54 -8.72
C LYS A 83 -8.20 2.03 -7.83
N LEU A 84 -7.70 2.92 -6.96
CA LEU A 84 -6.61 2.60 -6.04
C LEU A 84 -7.12 1.78 -4.86
N ASN A 85 -6.27 0.90 -4.35
CA ASN A 85 -6.50 0.10 -3.15
C ASN A 85 -5.18 -0.11 -2.41
N HIS A 86 -5.22 -0.54 -1.16
CA HIS A 86 -4.04 -0.67 -0.31
C HIS A 86 -3.25 0.65 -0.24
N ILE A 87 -3.99 1.75 -0.06
CA ILE A 87 -3.45 3.11 -0.11
C ILE A 87 -4.04 3.99 0.99
N LEU A 88 -3.18 4.79 1.59
CA LEU A 88 -3.49 5.87 2.51
C LEU A 88 -2.98 7.18 1.93
N ALA A 89 -3.86 8.16 1.80
CA ALA A 89 -3.51 9.54 1.50
C ALA A 89 -3.62 10.37 2.78
N ILE A 90 -2.55 11.06 3.18
CA ILE A 90 -2.55 12.03 4.28
C ILE A 90 -2.17 13.37 3.70
N THR A 91 -3.02 14.38 3.87
CA THR A 91 -2.70 15.76 3.49
C THR A 91 -2.60 16.63 4.73
N VAL A 92 -1.41 17.13 4.96
CA VAL A 92 -1.08 18.07 6.03
C VAL A 92 -1.26 19.48 5.52
N ARG A 93 -2.04 20.32 6.22
CA ARG A 93 -2.25 21.71 5.85
C ARG A 93 -1.68 22.67 6.88
N TYR A 94 -0.95 23.66 6.39
CA TYR A 94 -0.57 24.87 7.12
C TYR A 94 -1.38 26.05 6.58
N PHE A 95 -2.18 26.68 7.42
CA PHE A 95 -3.01 27.81 7.01
C PHE A 95 -2.17 29.02 6.68
N GLY A 96 -2.41 29.61 5.51
CA GLY A 96 -1.64 30.75 4.98
C GLY A 96 -2.29 32.13 5.25
N GLY A 97 -3.24 32.23 6.18
CA GLY A 97 -3.91 33.49 6.52
C GLY A 97 -5.06 33.88 5.59
N ILE A 98 -5.26 33.21 4.44
CA ILE A 98 -6.36 33.45 3.50
C ILE A 98 -7.34 32.29 3.53
N LYS A 99 -8.60 32.56 3.89
CA LYS A 99 -9.67 31.55 3.88
C LYS A 99 -10.01 31.14 2.45
N LEU A 100 -10.04 29.84 2.19
CA LEU A 100 -10.37 29.28 0.87
C LEU A 100 -11.89 29.13 0.65
N GLY A 101 -12.67 29.08 1.73
CA GLY A 101 -14.07 28.68 1.72
C GLY A 101 -14.27 27.19 1.38
N ALA A 102 -15.47 26.66 1.58
CA ALA A 102 -15.75 25.23 1.41
C ALA A 102 -15.38 24.70 0.00
N GLY A 103 -15.86 25.37 -1.05
CA GLY A 103 -15.53 24.98 -2.43
C GLY A 103 -14.04 25.13 -2.80
N GLY A 104 -13.34 26.09 -2.16
CA GLY A 104 -11.88 26.25 -2.30
C GLY A 104 -11.11 25.13 -1.63
N LEU A 105 -11.56 24.68 -0.44
CA LEU A 105 -10.98 23.55 0.28
C LEU A 105 -11.13 22.25 -0.52
N VAL A 106 -12.34 21.95 -1.00
CA VAL A 106 -12.59 20.76 -1.85
C VAL A 106 -11.61 20.72 -3.02
N ARG A 107 -11.48 21.84 -3.77
CA ARG A 107 -10.54 21.90 -4.89
C ARG A 107 -9.07 21.77 -4.47
N ALA A 108 -8.69 22.33 -3.31
CA ALA A 108 -7.32 22.29 -2.82
C ALA A 108 -6.92 20.87 -2.42
N TYR A 109 -7.75 20.15 -1.63
CA TYR A 109 -7.49 18.78 -1.23
C TYR A 109 -7.51 17.82 -2.43
N THR A 110 -8.48 17.95 -3.33
CA THR A 110 -8.49 17.19 -4.60
C THR A 110 -7.20 17.43 -5.38
N LYS A 111 -6.79 18.69 -5.59
CA LYS A 111 -5.58 19.03 -6.35
C LYS A 111 -4.32 18.52 -5.67
N SER A 112 -4.26 18.57 -4.33
CA SER A 112 -3.11 18.10 -3.58
C SER A 112 -2.88 16.59 -3.77
N VAL A 113 -3.96 15.78 -3.71
CA VAL A 113 -3.87 14.33 -3.94
C VAL A 113 -3.59 14.02 -5.41
N THR A 114 -4.28 14.65 -6.36
CA THR A 114 -4.06 14.38 -7.80
C THR A 114 -2.64 14.73 -8.22
N SER A 115 -2.11 15.89 -7.82
CA SER A 115 -0.72 16.26 -8.16
C SER A 115 0.33 15.35 -7.51
N THR A 116 0.00 14.66 -6.41
CA THR A 116 0.87 13.66 -5.82
C THR A 116 0.78 12.33 -6.58
N LEU A 117 -0.41 11.97 -7.06
CA LEU A 117 -0.59 10.81 -7.94
C LEU A 117 0.11 10.98 -9.29
N ASP A 118 0.14 12.20 -9.84
CA ASP A 118 0.80 12.49 -11.12
C ASP A 118 2.31 12.15 -11.11
N ILE A 119 2.94 12.13 -9.94
CA ILE A 119 4.37 11.77 -9.77
C ILE A 119 4.57 10.36 -9.18
N ALA A 120 3.50 9.63 -8.91
CA ALA A 120 3.56 8.28 -8.36
C ALA A 120 3.65 7.21 -9.46
N SER A 121 4.46 6.18 -9.25
CA SER A 121 4.41 4.98 -10.09
C SER A 121 3.23 4.12 -9.66
N ILE A 122 2.23 4.02 -10.51
CA ILE A 122 1.04 3.16 -10.28
C ILE A 122 1.35 1.76 -10.78
N ILE A 123 1.06 0.76 -9.97
CA ILE A 123 1.22 -0.66 -10.30
C ILE A 123 -0.13 -1.38 -10.20
N LYS A 124 -0.31 -2.40 -11.02
CA LYS A 124 -1.39 -3.36 -10.85
C LYS A 124 -1.03 -4.31 -9.71
N ILE A 125 -1.97 -4.54 -8.81
CA ILE A 125 -1.82 -5.47 -7.67
C ILE A 125 -2.91 -6.51 -7.69
N ASP A 126 -2.60 -7.69 -7.16
CA ASP A 126 -3.54 -8.80 -7.01
C ASP A 126 -3.29 -9.53 -5.70
N PHE A 127 -4.25 -10.39 -5.30
CA PHE A 127 -4.07 -11.29 -4.18
C PHE A 127 -3.24 -12.50 -4.57
N GLY A 128 -2.31 -12.84 -3.72
CA GLY A 128 -1.47 -14.02 -3.87
C GLY A 128 -1.18 -14.66 -2.52
N TYR A 129 -0.19 -15.52 -2.51
CA TYR A 129 0.27 -16.23 -1.34
C TYR A 129 1.75 -16.03 -1.11
N SER A 130 2.13 -15.83 0.16
CA SER A 130 3.48 -15.99 0.66
C SER A 130 3.53 -17.26 1.51
N PHE A 131 4.50 -18.12 1.27
CA PHE A 131 4.64 -19.38 2.01
C PHE A 131 6.10 -19.79 2.11
N LYS A 132 6.40 -20.64 3.08
CA LYS A 132 7.72 -21.24 3.27
C LYS A 132 7.70 -22.72 2.94
N ILE A 133 8.80 -23.19 2.39
CA ILE A 133 9.09 -24.61 2.22
C ILE A 133 10.51 -24.90 2.69
N SER A 134 10.74 -26.14 3.15
CA SER A 134 12.06 -26.61 3.57
C SER A 134 12.37 -27.96 2.93
N CYS A 135 13.59 -28.14 2.47
CA CYS A 135 14.04 -29.42 1.94
C CYS A 135 15.48 -29.76 2.39
N ASN A 136 15.81 -31.03 2.38
CA ASN A 136 17.19 -31.47 2.59
C ASN A 136 18.06 -31.06 1.40
N PHE A 137 19.38 -30.96 1.60
CA PHE A 137 20.32 -30.49 0.56
C PHE A 137 20.32 -31.37 -0.69
N ASP A 138 20.08 -32.67 -0.56
CA ASP A 138 19.96 -33.62 -1.67
C ASP A 138 18.76 -33.37 -2.57
N LYS A 139 17.67 -32.81 -2.03
CA LYS A 139 16.46 -32.44 -2.77
C LYS A 139 16.48 -30.99 -3.33
N LYS A 140 17.57 -30.22 -3.09
CA LYS A 140 17.64 -28.81 -3.46
C LYS A 140 17.34 -28.57 -4.94
N THR A 141 18.03 -29.25 -5.84
CA THR A 141 17.88 -29.10 -7.30
C THR A 141 16.46 -29.45 -7.77
N LEU A 142 15.86 -30.50 -7.17
CA LEU A 142 14.49 -30.88 -7.47
C LEU A 142 13.53 -29.74 -7.08
N VAL A 143 13.67 -29.21 -5.86
CA VAL A 143 12.82 -28.12 -5.37
C VAL A 143 12.98 -26.87 -6.22
N GLU A 144 14.18 -26.46 -6.54
CA GLU A 144 14.44 -25.29 -7.39
C GLU A 144 13.80 -25.43 -8.78
N ASN A 145 13.76 -26.62 -9.35
CA ASN A 145 13.05 -26.88 -10.59
C ASN A 145 11.52 -26.75 -10.42
N LEU A 146 10.94 -27.25 -9.31
CA LEU A 146 9.52 -27.18 -9.04
C LEU A 146 9.02 -25.74 -8.82
N ILE A 147 9.86 -24.88 -8.24
CA ILE A 147 9.52 -23.49 -7.91
C ILE A 147 10.10 -22.47 -8.92
N SER A 148 10.67 -22.92 -10.04
CA SER A 148 11.39 -22.07 -11.02
C SER A 148 10.54 -20.92 -11.59
N ASN A 149 9.22 -21.07 -11.63
CA ASN A 149 8.27 -20.07 -12.11
C ASN A 149 7.74 -19.15 -11.00
N LEU A 150 8.24 -19.29 -9.76
CA LEU A 150 7.81 -18.50 -8.63
C LEU A 150 8.83 -17.44 -8.25
N LYS A 151 8.37 -16.36 -7.65
CA LYS A 151 9.26 -15.36 -7.08
C LYS A 151 9.82 -15.83 -5.75
N ILE A 152 11.13 -16.06 -5.70
CA ILE A 152 11.85 -16.35 -4.47
C ILE A 152 12.14 -15.01 -3.77
N GLU A 153 11.57 -14.82 -2.59
CA GLU A 153 11.83 -13.62 -1.76
C GLU A 153 13.06 -13.79 -0.89
N ASN A 154 13.28 -15.00 -0.36
CA ASN A 154 14.41 -15.29 0.49
C ASN A 154 14.81 -16.75 0.42
N ILE A 155 16.12 -17.03 0.58
CA ILE A 155 16.67 -18.35 0.78
C ILE A 155 17.54 -18.31 2.03
N PHE A 156 17.27 -19.23 2.95
CA PHE A 156 18.02 -19.37 4.19
C PHE A 156 18.55 -20.80 4.34
N PHE A 157 19.78 -20.94 4.80
CA PHE A 157 20.47 -22.22 4.97
C PHE A 157 20.74 -22.46 6.45
N ASP A 158 20.23 -23.57 6.97
CA ASP A 158 20.57 -24.13 8.26
C ASP A 158 20.89 -25.64 8.09
N ASN A 159 20.21 -26.53 8.80
CA ASN A 159 20.26 -27.98 8.58
C ASN A 159 19.51 -28.39 7.30
N LYS A 160 18.78 -27.48 6.69
CA LYS A 160 17.99 -27.62 5.47
C LYS A 160 18.15 -26.38 4.59
N VAL A 161 17.61 -26.45 3.40
CA VAL A 161 17.42 -25.28 2.53
C VAL A 161 15.99 -24.79 2.71
N ASN A 162 15.83 -23.54 3.12
CA ASN A 162 14.55 -22.92 3.39
C ASN A 162 14.29 -21.82 2.36
N TYR A 163 13.12 -21.86 1.73
CA TYR A 163 12.69 -20.88 0.74
C TYR A 163 11.47 -20.13 1.25
N THR A 164 11.46 -18.81 1.08
CA THR A 164 10.23 -17.99 1.19
C THR A 164 9.83 -17.56 -0.22
N LEU A 165 8.59 -17.87 -0.60
CA LEU A 165 8.09 -17.76 -1.95
C LEU A 165 6.83 -16.91 -1.99
N ASN A 166 6.69 -16.12 -3.06
CA ASN A 166 5.46 -15.39 -3.36
C ASN A 166 4.97 -15.79 -4.75
N CYS A 167 3.65 -15.97 -4.87
CA CYS A 167 3.03 -16.29 -6.14
C CYS A 167 1.55 -15.85 -6.17
N ASN A 168 0.96 -15.80 -7.36
CA ASN A 168 -0.48 -15.60 -7.50
C ASN A 168 -1.25 -16.90 -7.15
N LYS A 169 -2.59 -16.79 -7.07
CA LYS A 169 -3.44 -17.92 -6.68
C LYS A 169 -3.33 -19.11 -7.64
N GLU A 170 -3.25 -18.84 -8.94
CA GLU A 170 -3.14 -19.90 -9.95
C GLU A 170 -1.80 -20.65 -9.84
N GLN A 171 -0.71 -19.90 -9.75
CA GLN A 171 0.63 -20.46 -9.52
C GLN A 171 0.71 -21.27 -8.23
N PHE A 172 0.03 -20.80 -7.16
CA PHE A 172 0.00 -21.49 -5.87
C PHE A 172 -0.66 -22.87 -5.99
N GLU A 173 -1.83 -22.99 -6.61
CA GLU A 173 -2.50 -24.28 -6.74
C GLU A 173 -1.65 -25.28 -7.56
N ILE A 174 -0.99 -24.83 -8.61
CA ILE A 174 -0.11 -25.68 -9.42
C ILE A 174 1.08 -26.17 -8.58
N VAL A 175 1.80 -25.24 -7.90
CA VAL A 175 3.00 -25.62 -7.16
C VAL A 175 2.69 -26.45 -5.92
N LYS A 176 1.58 -26.19 -5.25
CA LYS A 176 1.09 -26.95 -4.09
C LYS A 176 0.94 -28.43 -4.44
N ASP A 177 0.32 -28.74 -5.57
CA ASP A 177 0.17 -30.12 -6.04
C ASP A 177 1.52 -30.79 -6.36
N LEU A 178 2.44 -30.03 -6.95
CA LEU A 178 3.79 -30.52 -7.25
C LEU A 178 4.62 -30.79 -5.98
N LEU A 179 4.54 -29.87 -5.00
CA LEU A 179 5.24 -30.02 -3.71
C LEU A 179 4.70 -31.22 -2.94
N ASN A 180 3.38 -31.38 -2.86
CA ASN A 180 2.73 -32.51 -2.18
C ASN A 180 3.13 -33.87 -2.81
N LYS A 181 3.17 -33.98 -4.13
CA LYS A 181 3.62 -35.18 -4.84
C LYS A 181 5.08 -35.57 -4.53
N ASN A 182 5.90 -34.60 -4.14
CA ASN A 182 7.31 -34.81 -3.80
C ASN A 182 7.58 -34.79 -2.29
N GLU A 183 6.51 -34.88 -1.47
CA GLU A 183 6.59 -34.92 -0.01
C GLU A 183 7.28 -33.70 0.61
N ILE A 184 7.04 -32.52 0.01
CA ILE A 184 7.55 -31.24 0.50
C ILE A 184 6.39 -30.47 1.13
N GLU A 185 6.50 -30.22 2.43
CA GLU A 185 5.46 -29.56 3.22
C GLU A 185 5.53 -28.03 3.05
N ILE A 186 4.35 -27.43 2.85
CA ILE A 186 4.18 -25.97 2.84
C ILE A 186 3.97 -25.49 4.26
N GLN A 187 4.77 -24.50 4.68
CA GLN A 187 4.75 -23.88 5.99
C GLN A 187 4.40 -22.39 5.88
N GLU A 188 3.87 -21.80 6.96
CA GLU A 188 3.63 -20.37 7.10
C GLU A 188 2.88 -19.72 5.90
N LEU A 189 1.83 -20.40 5.41
CA LEU A 189 1.00 -19.87 4.31
C LEU A 189 0.25 -18.61 4.77
N LYS A 190 0.42 -17.51 4.01
CA LYS A 190 -0.27 -16.22 4.25
C LYS A 190 -0.80 -15.66 2.94
N GLU A 191 -1.98 -15.04 2.97
CA GLU A 191 -2.42 -14.19 1.86
C GLU A 191 -1.63 -12.89 1.88
N VAL A 192 -1.17 -12.46 0.70
CA VAL A 192 -0.39 -11.23 0.52
C VAL A 192 -0.84 -10.51 -0.75
N ILE A 193 -0.50 -9.23 -0.83
CA ILE A 193 -0.68 -8.46 -2.06
C ILE A 193 0.61 -8.53 -2.88
N ILE A 194 0.48 -8.99 -4.10
CA ILE A 194 1.57 -9.09 -5.06
C ILE A 194 1.41 -8.10 -6.21
N LYS A 195 2.52 -7.73 -6.85
CA LYS A 195 2.50 -7.01 -8.12
C LYS A 195 2.02 -7.99 -9.19
N SER A 196 0.94 -7.61 -9.90
CA SER A 196 0.44 -8.36 -11.05
C SER A 196 1.21 -7.92 -12.31
N GLU A 197 1.58 -8.85 -13.13
CA GLU A 197 2.14 -8.59 -14.46
C GLU A 197 1.10 -8.00 -15.42
#